data_5b6128ed75f9d916f7ca81d9a7245a28
#
_entry.id   5b6128ed75f9d916f7ca81d9a7245a28
#
_cell.length_a   1.000
_cell.length_b   1.000
_cell.length_c   1.000
_cell.angle_alpha   90.00
_cell.angle_beta   90.00
_cell.angle_gamma   90.00
#
_symmetry.space_group_name_H-M   'P 1'
#
loop_
_entity.id
_entity.type
_entity.pdbx_description
1 polymer ?
#
loop_
_entity_poly.entity_id
_entity_poly.type
_entity_poly.pdbx_seq_one_letter_code
_entity_poly.pdbx_strand_id
1 'polypeptide(L)'
;TGLHYNRHRYYDPRVGRFISKDPIGYSGGLNLYHYVPNPTGWIDPLGLARLKGITPNNEGARTAIEAKNLPETKFGYSEGALGNGAAHPVVRQLYDDVPPADRSKFHGGCGEADALSQIATQHNVQCATDLRALVQGGTSTTLRNDGKPLVFCDSCIPVMKTLGVQDGALK
;
A
#
# COMPACT_ATOMS: atom_id res chain seq x y z
N THR A 1 26.97 18.43 9.29
CA THR A 1 27.02 17.06 9.86
C THR A 1 27.12 15.97 8.79
N GLY A 2 26.83 16.25 7.51
CA GLY A 2 26.83 15.28 6.40
C GLY A 2 25.72 14.23 6.48
N LEU A 3 24.74 14.39 7.38
CA LEU A 3 23.58 13.52 7.50
C LEU A 3 22.43 14.03 6.63
N HIS A 4 21.69 13.10 6.01
CA HIS A 4 20.47 13.42 5.26
C HIS A 4 19.24 13.22 6.14
N TYR A 5 18.37 14.22 6.17
CA TYR A 5 17.13 14.16 6.95
C TYR A 5 16.01 13.52 6.14
N ASN A 6 15.50 12.38 6.61
CA ASN A 6 14.39 11.64 6.04
C ASN A 6 13.24 11.62 7.05
N ARG A 7 12.58 12.75 7.21
CA ARG A 7 11.40 13.02 8.07
C ARG A 7 11.41 12.38 9.48
N HIS A 8 11.56 11.08 9.61
CA HIS A 8 11.53 10.35 10.90
C HIS A 8 12.92 9.84 11.33
N ARG A 9 13.90 9.84 10.42
CA ARG A 9 15.27 9.37 10.70
C ARG A 9 16.31 10.20 9.95
N TYR A 10 17.53 10.15 10.45
CA TYR A 10 18.71 10.67 9.74
C TYR A 10 19.48 9.52 9.08
N TYR A 11 19.78 9.68 7.82
CA TYR A 11 20.61 8.77 7.05
C TYR A 11 22.05 9.26 7.01
N ASP A 12 23.01 8.38 7.31
CA ASP A 12 24.45 8.66 7.16
C ASP A 12 24.98 8.03 5.88
N PRO A 13 25.31 8.83 4.83
CA PRO A 13 25.81 8.31 3.56
C PRO A 13 27.19 7.66 3.67
N ARG A 14 27.97 7.95 4.72
CA ARG A 14 29.30 7.36 4.93
C ARG A 14 29.24 5.90 5.34
N VAL A 15 28.19 5.53 6.06
CA VAL A 15 27.96 4.15 6.51
C VAL A 15 26.77 3.46 5.84
N GLY A 16 26.05 4.19 4.97
CA GLY A 16 24.99 3.64 4.14
C GLY A 16 23.73 3.19 4.90
N ARG A 17 23.45 3.77 6.09
CA ARG A 17 22.32 3.38 6.93
C ARG A 17 21.74 4.54 7.74
N PHE A 18 20.56 4.34 8.31
CA PHE A 18 20.02 5.24 9.33
C PHE A 18 20.82 5.17 10.64
N ILE A 19 20.91 6.30 11.35
CA ILE A 19 21.64 6.40 12.62
C ILE A 19 20.76 6.02 13.84
N SER A 20 19.45 5.88 13.64
CA SER A 20 18.49 5.46 14.67
C SER A 20 17.70 4.23 14.22
N LYS A 21 17.15 3.48 15.19
CA LYS A 21 16.24 2.37 14.93
C LYS A 21 15.00 2.85 14.20
N ASP A 22 14.40 1.94 13.41
CA ASP A 22 13.14 2.21 12.74
C ASP A 22 12.01 2.43 13.76
N PRO A 23 11.30 3.57 13.73
CA PRO A 23 10.18 3.83 14.64
C PRO A 23 9.03 2.83 14.51
N ILE A 24 8.86 2.21 13.32
CA ILE A 24 7.86 1.16 13.09
C ILE A 24 8.40 -0.26 13.39
N GLY A 25 9.58 -0.35 13.95
CA GLY A 25 10.20 -1.62 14.36
C GLY A 25 10.38 -2.59 13.20
N TYR A 26 10.10 -3.87 13.46
CA TYR A 26 10.24 -4.94 12.46
C TYR A 26 9.24 -4.87 11.29
N SER A 27 8.21 -4.03 11.40
CA SER A 27 7.31 -3.73 10.26
C SER A 27 8.04 -3.06 9.09
N GLY A 28 9.14 -2.34 9.35
CA GLY A 28 10.04 -1.79 8.34
C GLY A 28 11.07 -2.77 7.78
N GLY A 29 11.18 -3.97 8.36
CA GLY A 29 12.13 -5.02 7.98
C GLY A 29 13.00 -5.50 9.13
N LEU A 30 13.69 -6.64 8.95
CA LEU A 30 14.51 -7.28 9.99
C LEU A 30 15.70 -6.43 10.46
N ASN A 31 16.27 -5.61 9.59
CA ASN A 31 17.35 -4.69 9.94
C ASN A 31 16.80 -3.30 10.22
N LEU A 32 16.65 -2.97 11.50
CA LEU A 32 16.07 -1.70 11.98
C LEU A 32 16.84 -0.44 11.55
N TYR A 33 18.06 -0.56 11.05
CA TYR A 33 18.90 0.55 10.61
C TYR A 33 19.04 0.62 9.08
N HIS A 34 18.42 -0.31 8.37
CA HIS A 34 18.55 -0.39 6.93
C HIS A 34 17.89 0.83 6.25
N TYR A 35 18.57 1.40 5.26
CA TYR A 35 18.02 2.45 4.40
C TYR A 35 17.19 1.80 3.28
N VAL A 36 17.85 1.28 2.27
CA VAL A 36 17.23 0.61 1.12
C VAL A 36 18.18 -0.45 0.55
N PRO A 37 17.68 -1.48 -0.14
CA PRO A 37 18.53 -2.53 -0.71
C PRO A 37 19.49 -2.03 -1.79
N ASN A 38 19.10 -1.02 -2.55
CA ASN A 38 19.90 -0.43 -3.61
C ASN A 38 19.67 1.09 -3.65
N PRO A 39 20.57 1.91 -3.08
CA PRO A 39 20.39 3.35 -3.00
C PRO A 39 20.52 4.10 -4.35
N THR A 40 20.94 3.43 -5.42
CA THR A 40 20.98 4.03 -6.76
C THR A 40 19.63 4.04 -7.46
N GLY A 41 18.71 3.17 -7.04
CA GLY A 41 17.37 3.05 -7.64
C GLY A 41 16.22 3.12 -6.63
N TRP A 42 16.53 3.27 -5.35
CA TRP A 42 15.55 3.23 -4.28
C TRP A 42 15.78 4.35 -3.29
N ILE A 43 14.69 4.93 -2.77
CA ILE A 43 14.74 5.94 -1.72
C ILE A 43 13.75 5.61 -0.61
N ASP A 44 14.04 6.05 0.61
CA ASP A 44 13.11 6.03 1.75
C ASP A 44 12.91 7.46 2.27
N PRO A 45 12.01 8.26 1.64
CA PRO A 45 11.85 9.68 1.97
C PRO A 45 11.30 9.92 3.37
N LEU A 46 10.60 8.94 3.94
CA LEU A 46 9.99 9.05 5.26
C LEU A 46 10.90 8.49 6.36
N GLY A 47 11.88 7.67 6.02
CA GLY A 47 12.70 6.96 6.98
C GLY A 47 11.92 5.92 7.79
N LEU A 48 10.88 5.29 7.21
CA LEU A 48 9.99 4.35 7.90
C LEU A 48 9.82 3.02 7.17
N ALA A 49 9.96 3.02 5.85
CA ALA A 49 9.70 1.83 5.04
C ALA A 49 10.49 1.89 3.75
N ARG A 50 10.84 0.72 3.26
CA ARG A 50 11.37 0.56 1.91
C ARG A 50 10.27 0.90 0.91
N LEU A 51 10.30 2.08 0.32
CA LEU A 51 9.54 2.32 -0.89
C LEU A 51 10.28 1.61 -2.02
N LYS A 52 9.86 0.38 -2.32
CA LYS A 52 10.37 -0.39 -3.43
C LYS A 52 10.01 0.37 -4.71
N GLY A 53 11.02 0.83 -5.45
CA GLY A 53 10.84 1.24 -6.82
C GLY A 53 10.19 2.62 -7.07
N ILE A 54 10.58 3.68 -6.34
CA ILE A 54 10.40 5.02 -6.89
C ILE A 54 11.57 5.27 -7.84
N THR A 55 11.46 4.75 -9.05
CA THR A 55 12.21 5.29 -10.18
C THR A 55 11.43 6.49 -10.73
N PRO A 56 12.07 7.51 -11.30
CA PRO A 56 11.40 8.67 -11.87
C PRO A 56 10.31 8.34 -12.91
N ASN A 57 10.35 7.13 -13.48
CA ASN A 57 9.42 6.62 -14.48
C ASN A 57 8.41 5.61 -13.92
N ASN A 58 8.29 5.48 -12.60
CA ASN A 58 7.40 4.47 -12.01
C ASN A 58 5.96 4.97 -11.97
N GLU A 59 5.09 4.39 -12.79
CA GLU A 59 3.65 4.64 -12.84
C GLU A 59 2.89 4.03 -11.63
N GLY A 60 3.58 3.66 -10.57
CA GLY A 60 3.01 3.01 -9.41
C GLY A 60 2.18 3.93 -8.52
N ALA A 61 1.35 3.32 -7.68
CA ALA A 61 0.54 3.98 -6.67
C ALA A 61 0.65 3.25 -5.34
N ARG A 62 0.50 4.01 -4.25
CA ARG A 62 0.42 3.50 -2.88
C ARG A 62 -0.96 3.80 -2.31
N THR A 63 -1.59 2.78 -1.75
CA THR A 63 -2.88 2.87 -1.07
C THR A 63 -2.72 2.69 0.42
N ALA A 64 -3.47 3.45 1.21
CA ALA A 64 -3.65 3.26 2.65
C ALA A 64 -5.13 2.95 2.91
N ILE A 65 -5.44 1.84 3.58
CA ILE A 65 -6.79 1.51 4.04
C ILE A 65 -6.83 1.63 5.56
N GLU A 66 -7.77 2.45 6.03
CA GLU A 66 -8.05 2.71 7.44
C GLU A 66 -9.50 2.34 7.74
N ALA A 67 -9.73 1.58 8.80
CA ALA A 67 -11.07 1.27 9.26
C ALA A 67 -11.09 1.05 10.77
N LYS A 68 -12.24 1.30 11.41
CA LYS A 68 -12.39 1.18 12.87
C LYS A 68 -12.05 -0.23 13.40
N ASN A 69 -12.32 -1.25 12.61
CA ASN A 69 -12.11 -2.65 13.00
C ASN A 69 -10.73 -3.19 12.59
N LEU A 70 -9.88 -2.35 11.97
CA LEU A 70 -8.48 -2.70 11.72
C LEU A 70 -7.60 -2.16 12.85
N PRO A 71 -6.67 -2.97 13.39
CA PRO A 71 -5.76 -2.54 14.47
C PRO A 71 -4.75 -1.50 14.00
N GLU A 72 -4.49 -1.43 12.71
CA GLU A 72 -3.52 -0.51 12.10
C GLU A 72 -3.91 -0.17 10.65
N THR A 73 -3.44 0.98 10.16
CA THR A 73 -3.54 1.33 8.74
C THR A 73 -2.80 0.30 7.90
N LYS A 74 -3.48 -0.26 6.90
CA LYS A 74 -2.85 -1.20 5.97
C LYS A 74 -2.45 -0.51 4.68
N PHE A 75 -1.19 -0.71 4.29
CA PHE A 75 -0.63 -0.17 3.06
C PHE A 75 -0.57 -1.26 1.98
N GLY A 76 -0.99 -0.88 0.76
CA GLY A 76 -0.85 -1.69 -0.43
C GLY A 76 -0.19 -0.90 -1.56
N TYR A 77 0.34 -1.60 -2.54
CA TYR A 77 1.05 -1.04 -3.67
C TYR A 77 0.48 -1.62 -4.96
N SER A 78 0.39 -0.79 -6.01
CA SER A 78 0.05 -1.31 -7.33
C SER A 78 1.15 -2.22 -7.86
N GLU A 79 0.84 -3.09 -8.84
CA GLU A 79 1.83 -3.97 -9.48
C GLU A 79 3.00 -3.18 -10.08
N GLY A 80 2.74 -1.99 -10.65
CA GLY A 80 3.78 -1.07 -11.11
C GLY A 80 4.70 -0.56 -9.99
N ALA A 81 4.24 -0.59 -8.73
CA ALA A 81 5.01 -0.32 -7.51
C ALA A 81 5.40 -1.60 -6.76
N LEU A 82 5.36 -2.75 -7.46
CA LEU A 82 5.72 -4.07 -6.97
C LEU A 82 4.81 -4.62 -5.84
N GLY A 83 3.56 -4.19 -5.81
CA GLY A 83 2.49 -4.85 -5.06
C GLY A 83 2.11 -6.20 -5.69
N ASN A 84 1.39 -7.01 -4.92
CA ASN A 84 0.96 -8.35 -5.35
C ASN A 84 -0.50 -8.36 -5.85
N GLY A 85 -1.15 -7.20 -5.89
CA GLY A 85 -2.53 -7.07 -6.33
C GLY A 85 -3.52 -7.95 -5.56
N ALA A 86 -4.52 -8.49 -6.26
CA ALA A 86 -5.53 -9.39 -5.71
C ALA A 86 -4.96 -10.82 -5.49
N ALA A 87 -3.92 -10.96 -4.67
CA ALA A 87 -3.26 -12.25 -4.42
C ALA A 87 -4.10 -13.20 -3.56
N HIS A 88 -4.87 -12.67 -2.58
CA HIS A 88 -5.71 -13.49 -1.71
C HIS A 88 -6.96 -14.00 -2.46
N PRO A 89 -7.35 -15.29 -2.32
CA PRO A 89 -8.45 -15.89 -3.07
C PRO A 89 -9.79 -15.12 -2.95
N VAL A 90 -10.15 -14.68 -1.74
CA VAL A 90 -11.38 -13.90 -1.50
C VAL A 90 -11.34 -12.55 -2.23
N VAL A 91 -10.19 -11.87 -2.22
CA VAL A 91 -10.01 -10.59 -2.91
C VAL A 91 -10.03 -10.80 -4.42
N ARG A 92 -9.36 -11.85 -4.92
CA ARG A 92 -9.39 -12.21 -6.34
C ARG A 92 -10.81 -12.44 -6.81
N GLN A 93 -11.62 -13.21 -6.07
CA GLN A 93 -13.01 -13.45 -6.42
C GLN A 93 -13.83 -12.16 -6.52
N LEU A 94 -13.65 -11.22 -5.57
CA LEU A 94 -14.31 -9.91 -5.62
C LEU A 94 -13.99 -9.12 -6.90
N TYR A 95 -12.74 -9.19 -7.37
CA TYR A 95 -12.34 -8.57 -8.64
C TYR A 95 -12.86 -9.37 -9.85
N ASP A 96 -12.84 -10.70 -9.81
CA ASP A 96 -13.35 -11.56 -10.89
C ASP A 96 -14.86 -11.36 -11.11
N ASP A 97 -15.60 -11.04 -10.04
CA ASP A 97 -17.04 -10.72 -10.08
C ASP A 97 -17.34 -9.36 -10.74
N VAL A 98 -16.33 -8.49 -10.95
CA VAL A 98 -16.50 -7.23 -11.68
C VAL A 98 -16.77 -7.52 -13.16
N PRO A 99 -17.88 -7.00 -13.74
CA PRO A 99 -18.18 -7.20 -15.14
C PRO A 99 -17.04 -6.77 -16.05
N PRO A 100 -16.73 -7.50 -17.14
CA PRO A 100 -15.64 -7.13 -18.06
C PRO A 100 -15.70 -5.71 -18.60
N ALA A 101 -16.91 -5.15 -18.78
CA ALA A 101 -17.12 -3.79 -19.26
C ALA A 101 -16.67 -2.72 -18.24
N ASP A 102 -16.63 -3.07 -16.94
CA ASP A 102 -16.28 -2.17 -15.85
C ASP A 102 -14.83 -2.40 -15.36
N ARG A 103 -14.04 -3.20 -16.09
CA ARG A 103 -12.65 -3.48 -15.73
C ARG A 103 -11.71 -2.42 -16.26
N SER A 104 -10.93 -1.81 -15.37
CA SER A 104 -9.80 -0.95 -15.78
C SER A 104 -8.63 -1.79 -16.33
N LYS A 105 -7.69 -1.13 -17.01
CA LYS A 105 -6.44 -1.77 -17.46
C LYS A 105 -5.57 -2.33 -16.33
N PHE A 106 -5.79 -1.90 -15.09
CA PHE A 106 -5.08 -2.36 -13.90
C PHE A 106 -5.92 -3.32 -13.04
N HIS A 107 -6.91 -3.98 -13.66
CA HIS A 107 -7.83 -4.87 -12.97
C HIS A 107 -7.14 -5.87 -12.05
N GLY A 108 -7.43 -5.78 -10.73
CA GLY A 108 -6.79 -6.62 -9.71
C GLY A 108 -5.35 -6.29 -9.37
N GLY A 109 -4.67 -5.41 -10.13
CA GLY A 109 -3.27 -5.01 -9.91
C GLY A 109 -3.09 -3.65 -9.21
N CYS A 110 -4.16 -3.05 -8.68
CA CYS A 110 -4.11 -1.76 -7.98
C CYS A 110 -3.69 -1.91 -6.51
N GLY A 111 -3.30 -0.80 -5.91
CA GLY A 111 -2.84 -0.78 -4.51
C GLY A 111 -3.94 -1.18 -3.52
N GLU A 112 -5.21 -0.90 -3.83
CA GLU A 112 -6.37 -1.34 -3.06
C GLU A 112 -6.46 -2.86 -2.99
N ALA A 113 -6.26 -3.54 -4.11
CA ALA A 113 -6.29 -5.00 -4.20
C ALA A 113 -5.17 -5.64 -3.36
N ASP A 114 -3.98 -5.06 -3.39
CA ASP A 114 -2.84 -5.51 -2.59
C ASP A 114 -3.09 -5.26 -1.08
N ALA A 115 -3.57 -4.09 -0.68
CA ALA A 115 -3.91 -3.78 0.71
C ALA A 115 -4.99 -4.73 1.25
N LEU A 116 -6.07 -4.95 0.49
CA LEU A 116 -7.13 -5.89 0.85
C LEU A 116 -6.61 -7.33 0.97
N SER A 117 -5.71 -7.75 0.08
CA SER A 117 -5.09 -9.09 0.13
C SER A 117 -4.23 -9.28 1.37
N GLN A 118 -3.49 -8.26 1.78
CA GLN A 118 -2.72 -8.29 3.02
C GLN A 118 -3.63 -8.35 4.25
N ILE A 119 -4.72 -7.54 4.29
CA ILE A 119 -5.72 -7.59 5.37
C ILE A 119 -6.32 -9.00 5.44
N ALA A 120 -6.77 -9.55 4.32
CA ALA A 120 -7.39 -10.86 4.25
C ALA A 120 -6.45 -11.98 4.73
N THR A 121 -5.18 -11.91 4.36
CA THR A 121 -4.14 -12.86 4.79
C THR A 121 -3.87 -12.73 6.30
N GLN A 122 -3.68 -11.51 6.80
CA GLN A 122 -3.34 -11.25 8.20
C GLN A 122 -4.46 -11.68 9.16
N HIS A 123 -5.71 -11.52 8.75
CA HIS A 123 -6.88 -11.83 9.56
C HIS A 123 -7.54 -13.19 9.21
N ASN A 124 -6.87 -14.01 8.39
CA ASN A 124 -7.35 -15.34 7.98
C ASN A 124 -8.79 -15.32 7.45
N VAL A 125 -9.09 -14.35 6.58
CA VAL A 125 -10.41 -14.15 5.98
C VAL A 125 -10.79 -15.33 5.08
N GLN A 126 -12.01 -15.85 5.26
CA GLN A 126 -12.50 -17.00 4.50
C GLN A 126 -13.55 -16.62 3.45
N CYS A 127 -14.22 -15.47 3.61
CA CYS A 127 -15.25 -15.00 2.68
C CYS A 127 -15.31 -13.47 2.61
N ALA A 128 -16.04 -12.95 1.62
CA ALA A 128 -16.19 -11.50 1.43
C ALA A 128 -16.89 -10.81 2.63
N THR A 129 -17.77 -11.52 3.34
CA THR A 129 -18.44 -10.99 4.53
C THR A 129 -17.45 -10.73 5.67
N ASP A 130 -16.48 -11.63 5.87
CA ASP A 130 -15.44 -11.47 6.89
C ASP A 130 -14.57 -10.25 6.56
N LEU A 131 -14.16 -10.12 5.29
CA LEU A 131 -13.37 -8.98 4.84
C LEU A 131 -14.15 -7.67 5.03
N ARG A 132 -15.43 -7.66 4.65
CA ARG A 132 -16.30 -6.51 4.84
C ARG A 132 -16.41 -6.12 6.31
N ALA A 133 -16.57 -7.07 7.22
CA ALA A 133 -16.67 -6.78 8.65
C ALA A 133 -15.45 -6.06 9.21
N LEU A 134 -14.26 -6.31 8.62
CA LEU A 134 -13.01 -5.63 9.00
C LEU A 134 -12.93 -4.21 8.44
N VAL A 135 -13.33 -3.99 7.18
CA VAL A 135 -13.03 -2.74 6.46
C VAL A 135 -14.22 -1.80 6.25
N GLN A 136 -15.45 -2.24 6.53
CA GLN A 136 -16.67 -1.41 6.31
C GLN A 136 -16.63 -0.11 7.12
N GLY A 137 -17.09 0.98 6.48
CA GLY A 137 -17.03 2.33 7.04
C GLY A 137 -15.64 2.95 7.05
N GLY A 138 -14.66 2.21 6.56
CA GLY A 138 -13.28 2.69 6.40
C GLY A 138 -13.09 3.59 5.19
N THR A 139 -11.89 4.13 5.09
CA THR A 139 -11.43 5.00 4.00
C THR A 139 -10.22 4.39 3.34
N SER A 140 -10.18 4.40 2.02
CA SER A 140 -9.01 4.05 1.23
C SER A 140 -8.49 5.30 0.53
N THR A 141 -7.24 5.66 0.80
CA THR A 141 -6.57 6.80 0.20
C THR A 141 -5.42 6.32 -0.66
N THR A 142 -5.49 6.60 -1.96
CA THR A 142 -4.46 6.22 -2.91
C THR A 142 -3.71 7.44 -3.40
N LEU A 143 -2.39 7.36 -3.40
CA LEU A 143 -1.49 8.40 -3.87
C LEU A 143 -0.60 7.86 -4.99
N ARG A 144 -0.43 8.66 -6.04
CA ARG A 144 0.60 8.44 -7.05
C ARG A 144 2.00 8.69 -6.46
N ASN A 145 3.03 8.31 -7.19
CA ASN A 145 4.41 8.56 -6.78
C ASN A 145 4.76 10.06 -6.67
N ASP A 146 4.05 10.93 -7.40
CA ASP A 146 4.20 12.39 -7.30
C ASP A 146 3.42 13.00 -6.12
N GLY A 147 2.79 12.17 -5.28
CA GLY A 147 2.00 12.56 -4.11
C GLY A 147 0.57 13.02 -4.43
N LYS A 148 0.15 13.02 -5.69
CA LYS A 148 -1.21 13.39 -6.05
C LYS A 148 -2.21 12.28 -5.71
N PRO A 149 -3.39 12.64 -5.18
CA PRO A 149 -4.42 11.65 -4.90
C PRO A 149 -4.97 11.03 -6.20
N LEU A 150 -5.32 9.76 -6.11
CA LEU A 150 -6.04 9.02 -7.14
C LEU A 150 -7.39 8.57 -6.59
N VAL A 151 -8.43 8.80 -7.37
CA VAL A 151 -9.75 8.18 -7.13
C VAL A 151 -9.71 6.70 -7.47
N PHE A 152 -10.67 5.95 -6.96
CA PHE A 152 -10.83 4.54 -7.32
C PHE A 152 -10.90 4.35 -8.84
N CYS A 153 -10.17 3.39 -9.35
CA CYS A 153 -10.34 2.98 -10.74
C CYS A 153 -11.66 2.20 -10.93
N ASP A 154 -12.12 2.08 -12.18
CA ASP A 154 -13.40 1.42 -12.51
C ASP A 154 -13.53 0.04 -11.87
N SER A 155 -12.45 -0.76 -11.83
CA SER A 155 -12.44 -2.06 -11.17
C SER A 155 -12.54 -1.99 -9.64
N CYS A 156 -12.01 -0.94 -9.01
CA CYS A 156 -12.04 -0.79 -7.55
C CYS A 156 -13.37 -0.27 -7.04
N ILE A 157 -14.09 0.55 -7.81
CA ILE A 157 -15.39 1.13 -7.43
C ILE A 157 -16.38 0.05 -6.94
N PRO A 158 -16.73 -0.98 -7.72
CA PRO A 158 -17.69 -2.00 -7.28
C PRO A 158 -17.19 -2.83 -6.10
N VAL A 159 -15.89 -3.16 -6.07
CA VAL A 159 -15.28 -3.93 -4.97
C VAL A 159 -15.34 -3.15 -3.67
N MET A 160 -14.90 -1.89 -3.67
CA MET A 160 -14.91 -1.04 -2.47
C MET A 160 -16.32 -0.72 -2.00
N LYS A 161 -17.28 -0.52 -2.93
CA LYS A 161 -18.69 -0.36 -2.62
C LYS A 161 -19.26 -1.60 -1.93
N THR A 162 -18.95 -2.79 -2.42
CA THR A 162 -19.38 -4.07 -1.81
C THR A 162 -18.83 -4.21 -0.39
N LEU A 163 -17.59 -3.79 -0.16
CA LEU A 163 -16.94 -3.84 1.14
C LEU A 163 -17.31 -2.68 2.06
N GLY A 164 -18.00 -1.65 1.54
CA GLY A 164 -18.40 -0.47 2.32
C GLY A 164 -17.24 0.47 2.66
N VAL A 165 -16.21 0.53 1.80
CA VAL A 165 -15.04 1.41 1.94
C VAL A 165 -15.22 2.65 1.09
N GLN A 166 -14.91 3.83 1.66
CA GLN A 166 -15.04 5.13 1.00
C GLN A 166 -13.74 5.52 0.28
N ASP A 167 -13.87 6.27 -0.82
CA ASP A 167 -12.74 6.88 -1.51
C ASP A 167 -12.25 8.12 -0.75
N GLY A 168 -11.03 8.08 -0.26
CA GLY A 168 -10.41 9.18 0.48
C GLY A 168 -9.99 10.36 -0.39
N ALA A 169 -9.89 10.18 -1.70
CA ALA A 169 -9.57 11.25 -2.65
C ALA A 169 -10.75 12.19 -2.94
N LEU A 170 -11.97 11.78 -2.57
CA LEU A 170 -13.22 12.54 -2.78
C LEU A 170 -13.64 13.39 -1.58
N LYS A 171 -12.79 13.51 -0.56
CA LYS A 171 -13.04 14.31 0.65
C LYS A 171 -12.45 15.70 0.56
#